data_8b794291c8f8cd3c3c418136dbbc49b2
#
_entry.id   8b794291c8f8cd3c3c418136dbbc49b2
#
_cell.length_a   1.000
_cell.length_b   1.000
_cell.length_c   1.000
_cell.angle_alpha   90.00
_cell.angle_beta   90.00
_cell.angle_gamma   90.00
#
_symmetry.space_group_name_H-M   'P 1'
#
loop_
_entity.id
_entity.type
_entity.pdbx_description
1 polymer ?
#
loop_
_entity_poly.entity_id
_entity_poly.type
_entity_poly.pdbx_seq_one_letter_code
_entity_poly.pdbx_strand_id
1 'polypeptide(L)'
;MYSEQLRQKGFQVGVFNPFHPRLNAATNYRDHRKICVIDGNVGFTGGINLADEYINEKEKHGHWKDTAVLLRGQGVQGLTEMFLELWQFTCQEKLHLCDFLPNESFLAPGFVQPYGDSPLDSCNLAENVYMQILNHARDYVYITTPYLILDNEMLSALCLAAQSGVDVRIITPHVPDKWYVHMVTRSYYQQLLSAGVRIFEYTPGFIHAKMFVSDNTTAVVGTTNVDFRSFYLHFECGVAFYLSPMVAQVRDDILKTQNICEEITLQKVRSVRAPVRVLRSLLRAFAPLM
;
A
#
# COMPACT_ATOMS: atom_id res chain seq x y z
N MET A 1 -26.58 0.56 -13.53
CA MET A 1 -25.17 0.59 -13.11
C MET A 1 -25.11 0.77 -11.60
N TYR A 2 -24.09 0.27 -10.87
CA TYR A 2 -24.06 0.33 -9.39
C TYR A 2 -24.15 1.76 -8.84
N SER A 3 -23.47 2.73 -9.47
CA SER A 3 -23.57 4.15 -9.15
C SER A 3 -25.01 4.70 -9.20
N GLU A 4 -25.83 4.22 -10.15
CA GLU A 4 -27.23 4.63 -10.26
C GLU A 4 -28.09 4.06 -9.13
N GLN A 5 -27.83 2.82 -8.72
CA GLN A 5 -28.50 2.21 -7.57
C GLN A 5 -28.22 2.98 -6.27
N LEU A 6 -26.97 3.48 -6.09
CA LEU A 6 -26.62 4.32 -4.95
C LEU A 6 -27.36 5.67 -4.98
N ARG A 7 -27.44 6.33 -6.15
CA ARG A 7 -28.19 7.59 -6.29
C ARG A 7 -29.66 7.42 -5.95
N GLN A 8 -30.26 6.32 -6.40
CA GLN A 8 -31.67 5.99 -6.06
C GLN A 8 -31.89 5.78 -4.56
N LYS A 9 -30.84 5.45 -3.82
CA LYS A 9 -30.86 5.36 -2.34
C LYS A 9 -30.54 6.68 -1.64
N GLY A 10 -30.40 7.79 -2.38
CA GLY A 10 -30.16 9.12 -1.83
C GLY A 10 -28.68 9.49 -1.64
N PHE A 11 -27.72 8.65 -2.13
CA PHE A 11 -26.30 9.00 -2.10
C PHE A 11 -25.94 9.98 -3.20
N GLN A 12 -25.09 10.95 -2.89
CA GLN A 12 -24.37 11.71 -3.91
C GLN A 12 -23.22 10.85 -4.42
N VAL A 13 -23.08 10.70 -5.74
CA VAL A 13 -22.11 9.80 -6.35
C VAL A 13 -21.39 10.48 -7.51
N GLY A 14 -20.08 10.67 -7.34
CA GLY A 14 -19.15 11.02 -8.42
C GLY A 14 -18.46 9.76 -8.97
N VAL A 15 -18.15 9.73 -10.25
CA VAL A 15 -17.36 8.67 -10.88
C VAL A 15 -16.12 9.31 -11.50
N PHE A 16 -14.98 9.10 -10.87
CA PHE A 16 -13.71 9.61 -11.34
C PHE A 16 -13.15 8.76 -12.48
N ASN A 17 -12.69 9.42 -13.55
CA ASN A 17 -12.02 8.84 -14.72
C ASN A 17 -12.66 7.51 -15.19
N PRO A 18 -13.93 7.51 -15.62
CA PRO A 18 -14.60 6.29 -16.08
C PRO A 18 -13.82 5.65 -17.22
N PHE A 19 -13.82 4.31 -17.26
CA PHE A 19 -13.06 3.59 -18.28
C PHE A 19 -13.63 3.86 -19.68
N HIS A 20 -12.80 4.45 -20.50
CA HIS A 20 -13.01 4.55 -21.95
C HIS A 20 -11.88 3.82 -22.67
N PRO A 21 -12.15 2.86 -23.56
CA PRO A 21 -11.11 2.16 -24.30
C PRO A 21 -10.42 3.12 -25.30
N ARG A 22 -9.34 3.74 -24.86
CA ARG A 22 -8.47 4.62 -25.65
C ARG A 22 -7.02 4.23 -25.40
N LEU A 23 -6.17 4.32 -26.43
CA LEU A 23 -4.71 4.15 -26.32
C LEU A 23 -4.09 5.45 -25.74
N ASN A 24 -4.35 5.70 -24.46
CA ASN A 24 -3.80 6.86 -23.76
C ASN A 24 -3.36 6.44 -22.35
N ALA A 25 -2.16 6.83 -21.93
CA ALA A 25 -1.62 6.56 -20.58
C ALA A 25 -2.56 7.09 -19.48
N ALA A 26 -3.24 8.23 -19.69
CA ALA A 26 -4.20 8.79 -18.75
C ALA A 26 -5.38 7.86 -18.39
N THR A 27 -5.69 6.85 -19.22
CA THR A 27 -6.70 5.84 -18.91
C THR A 27 -6.27 4.93 -17.76
N ASN A 28 -4.98 4.89 -17.43
CA ASN A 28 -4.43 4.13 -16.31
C ASN A 28 -4.45 4.88 -14.98
N TYR A 29 -4.68 6.20 -14.99
CA TYR A 29 -4.78 6.98 -13.75
C TYR A 29 -6.07 6.62 -13.02
N ARG A 30 -5.94 5.92 -11.89
CA ARG A 30 -7.05 5.43 -11.08
C ARG A 30 -6.95 5.96 -9.66
N ASP A 31 -8.10 6.29 -9.09
CA ASP A 31 -8.16 6.53 -7.65
C ASP A 31 -8.14 5.19 -6.91
N HIS A 32 -7.01 4.89 -6.27
CA HIS A 32 -6.82 3.69 -5.48
C HIS A 32 -6.94 3.96 -3.98
N ARG A 33 -7.22 5.19 -3.60
CA ARG A 33 -7.42 5.58 -2.20
C ARG A 33 -8.71 4.97 -1.66
N LYS A 34 -8.70 4.60 -0.39
CA LYS A 34 -9.85 4.13 0.37
C LYS A 34 -9.99 5.06 1.56
N ILE A 35 -10.84 6.06 1.42
CA ILE A 35 -11.04 7.09 2.43
C ILE A 35 -12.52 7.08 2.84
N CYS A 36 -12.76 6.98 4.16
CA CYS A 36 -14.06 7.19 4.74
C CYS A 36 -13.94 8.23 5.84
N VAL A 37 -14.63 9.34 5.72
CA VAL A 37 -14.66 10.42 6.73
C VAL A 37 -16.08 10.58 7.23
N ILE A 38 -16.23 10.67 8.54
CA ILE A 38 -17.52 10.86 9.23
C ILE A 38 -17.45 12.20 9.98
N ASP A 39 -18.29 13.15 9.53
CA ASP A 39 -18.47 14.48 10.11
C ASP A 39 -17.16 15.26 10.34
N GLY A 40 -16.11 15.00 9.53
CA GLY A 40 -14.77 15.58 9.69
C GLY A 40 -14.01 15.13 10.96
N ASN A 41 -14.62 14.35 11.85
CA ASN A 41 -14.08 13.99 13.16
C ASN A 41 -13.44 12.60 13.21
N VAL A 42 -13.94 11.66 12.41
CA VAL A 42 -13.42 10.30 12.34
C VAL A 42 -13.09 9.97 10.89
N GLY A 43 -11.90 9.45 10.66
CA GLY A 43 -11.43 9.05 9.34
C GLY A 43 -10.87 7.64 9.33
N PHE A 44 -11.11 6.90 8.24
CA PHE A 44 -10.55 5.58 7.99
C PHE A 44 -9.81 5.59 6.66
N THR A 45 -8.67 4.93 6.62
CA THR A 45 -7.95 4.60 5.39
C THR A 45 -7.13 3.32 5.55
N GLY A 46 -6.72 2.72 4.44
CA GLY A 46 -5.94 1.48 4.41
C GLY A 46 -6.17 0.67 3.14
N GLY A 47 -5.79 -0.60 3.14
CA GLY A 47 -5.87 -1.47 1.97
C GLY A 47 -7.27 -2.00 1.62
N ILE A 48 -8.23 -1.93 2.55
CA ILE A 48 -9.52 -2.62 2.46
C ILE A 48 -10.43 -2.02 1.39
N ASN A 49 -10.84 -2.81 0.39
CA ASN A 49 -11.92 -2.47 -0.54
C ASN A 49 -13.28 -2.96 -0.02
N LEU A 50 -14.36 -2.39 -0.53
CA LEU A 50 -15.72 -2.84 -0.23
C LEU A 50 -16.09 -4.03 -1.12
N ALA A 51 -15.64 -5.23 -0.71
CA ALA A 51 -15.96 -6.49 -1.38
C ALA A 51 -15.89 -7.66 -0.38
N ASP A 52 -16.61 -8.74 -0.67
CA ASP A 52 -16.81 -9.87 0.23
C ASP A 52 -15.51 -10.63 0.58
N GLU A 53 -14.55 -10.66 -0.33
CA GLU A 53 -13.22 -11.26 -0.09
C GLU A 53 -12.41 -10.54 0.97
N TYR A 54 -12.58 -9.22 1.12
CA TYR A 54 -11.83 -8.42 2.12
C TYR A 54 -12.29 -8.63 3.55
N ILE A 55 -13.50 -9.16 3.74
CA ILE A 55 -14.07 -9.52 5.03
C ILE A 55 -14.12 -11.04 5.24
N ASN A 56 -13.51 -11.82 4.35
CA ASN A 56 -13.46 -13.28 4.36
C ASN A 56 -14.84 -13.97 4.28
N GLU A 57 -15.85 -13.30 3.72
CA GLU A 57 -17.13 -13.92 3.36
C GLU A 57 -17.00 -14.81 2.10
N LYS A 58 -15.97 -14.56 1.27
CA LYS A 58 -15.58 -15.38 0.11
C LYS A 58 -14.09 -15.66 0.14
N GLU A 59 -13.73 -16.91 0.36
CA GLU A 59 -12.34 -17.37 0.39
C GLU A 59 -11.81 -17.76 -1.01
N LYS A 60 -11.73 -16.81 -1.92
CA LYS A 60 -11.23 -17.04 -3.29
C LYS A 60 -9.73 -17.35 -3.34
N HIS A 61 -8.94 -16.72 -2.46
CA HIS A 61 -7.48 -16.82 -2.41
C HIS A 61 -6.98 -17.24 -1.02
N GLY A 62 -7.76 -18.06 -0.31
CA GLY A 62 -7.55 -18.37 1.10
C GLY A 62 -7.90 -17.16 1.99
N HIS A 63 -7.41 -17.17 3.22
CA HIS A 63 -7.65 -16.08 4.16
C HIS A 63 -7.07 -14.76 3.63
N TRP A 64 -7.91 -13.71 3.57
CA TRP A 64 -7.52 -12.38 3.16
C TRP A 64 -7.12 -11.55 4.38
N LYS A 65 -5.84 -11.15 4.43
CA LYS A 65 -5.30 -10.28 5.49
C LYS A 65 -5.12 -8.87 4.94
N ASP A 66 -5.82 -7.91 5.53
CA ASP A 66 -5.66 -6.50 5.20
C ASP A 66 -5.50 -5.65 6.46
N THR A 67 -5.27 -4.35 6.29
CA THR A 67 -5.08 -3.39 7.39
C THR A 67 -5.73 -2.06 7.05
N ALA A 68 -6.35 -1.45 8.05
CA ALA A 68 -6.82 -0.08 8.01
C ALA A 68 -6.48 0.62 9.32
N VAL A 69 -6.43 1.94 9.29
CA VAL A 69 -6.27 2.79 10.45
C VAL A 69 -7.51 3.66 10.64
N LEU A 70 -7.84 3.90 11.91
CA LEU A 70 -8.83 4.88 12.33
C LEU A 70 -8.10 6.10 12.91
N LEU A 71 -8.43 7.28 12.41
CA LEU A 71 -7.97 8.57 12.91
C LEU A 71 -9.14 9.30 13.57
N ARG A 72 -8.83 10.12 14.59
CA ARG A 72 -9.79 11.03 15.24
C ARG A 72 -9.17 12.41 15.41
N GLY A 73 -10.03 13.44 15.34
CA GLY A 73 -9.64 14.83 15.53
C GLY A 73 -8.81 15.37 14.37
N GLN A 74 -7.83 16.23 14.64
CA GLN A 74 -7.11 17.01 13.63
C GLN A 74 -6.44 16.18 12.54
N GLY A 75 -5.97 14.95 12.84
CA GLY A 75 -5.40 14.05 11.85
C GLY A 75 -6.37 13.63 10.73
N VAL A 76 -7.70 13.83 10.90
CA VAL A 76 -8.70 13.52 9.87
C VAL A 76 -8.72 14.56 8.76
N GLN A 77 -8.29 15.78 9.04
CA GLN A 77 -8.35 16.89 8.08
C GLN A 77 -7.67 16.55 6.74
N GLY A 78 -6.47 15.94 6.76
CA GLY A 78 -5.78 15.57 5.52
C GLY A 78 -6.54 14.53 4.68
N LEU A 79 -7.25 13.59 5.31
CA LEU A 79 -8.13 12.67 4.58
C LEU A 79 -9.33 13.39 3.96
N THR A 80 -9.89 14.36 4.69
CA THR A 80 -11.00 15.20 4.23
C THR A 80 -10.58 16.04 3.03
N GLU A 81 -9.40 16.68 3.07
CA GLU A 81 -8.84 17.46 1.96
C GLU A 81 -8.71 16.61 0.70
N MET A 82 -8.06 15.45 0.80
CA MET A 82 -7.88 14.52 -0.33
C MET A 82 -9.20 14.09 -0.97
N PHE A 83 -10.24 13.88 -0.15
CA PHE A 83 -11.58 13.55 -0.65
C PHE A 83 -12.21 14.75 -1.35
N LEU A 84 -12.21 15.94 -0.73
CA LEU A 84 -12.85 17.14 -1.25
C LEU A 84 -12.22 17.61 -2.56
N GLU A 85 -10.89 17.54 -2.70
CA GLU A 85 -10.20 17.87 -3.95
C GLU A 85 -10.69 17.01 -5.12
N LEU A 86 -10.76 15.69 -4.92
CA LEU A 86 -11.22 14.79 -5.97
C LEU A 86 -12.73 14.94 -6.23
N TRP A 87 -13.51 15.20 -5.18
CA TRP A 87 -14.94 15.46 -5.31
C TRP A 87 -15.20 16.71 -6.15
N GLN A 88 -14.52 17.83 -5.83
CA GLN A 88 -14.64 19.08 -6.59
C GLN A 88 -14.27 18.89 -8.06
N PHE A 89 -13.16 18.16 -8.31
CA PHE A 89 -12.75 17.85 -9.68
C PHE A 89 -13.79 17.01 -10.43
N THR A 90 -14.33 15.98 -9.77
CA THR A 90 -15.22 14.99 -10.39
C THR A 90 -16.63 15.51 -10.58
N CYS A 91 -17.17 16.19 -9.56
CA CYS A 91 -18.57 16.63 -9.52
C CYS A 91 -18.75 18.10 -9.92
N GLN A 92 -17.65 18.86 -10.10
CA GLN A 92 -17.65 20.30 -10.36
C GLN A 92 -18.44 21.09 -9.29
N GLU A 93 -18.52 20.54 -8.08
CA GLU A 93 -19.17 21.13 -6.92
C GLU A 93 -18.12 21.75 -6.01
N LYS A 94 -18.24 23.03 -5.72
CA LYS A 94 -17.28 23.74 -4.85
C LYS A 94 -17.67 23.55 -3.39
N LEU A 95 -16.90 22.75 -2.67
CA LEU A 95 -17.00 22.53 -1.23
C LEU A 95 -15.85 23.24 -0.51
N HIS A 96 -16.11 23.77 0.68
CA HIS A 96 -15.10 24.46 1.47
C HIS A 96 -14.65 23.57 2.63
N LEU A 97 -13.34 23.36 2.76
CA LEU A 97 -12.75 22.54 3.83
C LEU A 97 -13.20 23.00 5.22
N CYS A 98 -13.36 24.31 5.42
CA CYS A 98 -13.79 24.87 6.71
C CYS A 98 -15.13 24.34 7.22
N ASP A 99 -16.01 23.84 6.31
CA ASP A 99 -17.30 23.26 6.66
C ASP A 99 -17.18 21.83 7.21
N PHE A 100 -15.98 21.22 7.07
CA PHE A 100 -15.69 19.83 7.42
C PHE A 100 -14.52 19.70 8.40
N LEU A 101 -14.11 20.79 9.05
CA LEU A 101 -13.03 20.75 10.04
C LEU A 101 -13.46 19.94 11.28
N PRO A 102 -12.55 19.17 11.87
CA PRO A 102 -12.83 18.44 13.10
C PRO A 102 -13.12 19.42 14.25
N ASN A 103 -14.14 19.12 15.01
CA ASN A 103 -14.51 19.89 16.22
C ASN A 103 -14.02 19.22 17.50
N GLU A 104 -13.40 18.03 17.40
CA GLU A 104 -12.81 17.29 18.50
C GLU A 104 -11.28 17.39 18.44
N SER A 105 -10.65 17.49 19.60
CA SER A 105 -9.19 17.49 19.75
C SER A 105 -8.75 16.41 20.74
N PHE A 106 -7.73 15.67 20.39
CA PHE A 106 -7.18 14.59 21.22
C PHE A 106 -5.69 14.84 21.46
N LEU A 107 -5.28 14.75 22.72
CA LEU A 107 -3.87 14.70 23.06
C LEU A 107 -3.37 13.26 22.86
N ALA A 108 -2.39 13.11 22.00
CA ALA A 108 -1.72 11.83 21.77
C ALA A 108 -0.22 12.08 21.62
N PRO A 109 0.63 11.16 22.11
CA PRO A 109 2.08 11.28 21.91
C PRO A 109 2.44 11.04 20.43
N GLY A 110 3.47 11.75 19.98
CA GLY A 110 3.98 11.65 18.61
C GLY A 110 3.18 12.47 17.60
N PHE A 111 3.38 12.15 16.32
CA PHE A 111 2.76 12.86 15.20
C PHE A 111 2.04 11.88 14.28
N VAL A 112 0.97 12.37 13.66
CA VAL A 112 0.19 11.64 12.65
C VAL A 112 0.09 12.54 11.43
N GLN A 113 0.51 12.03 10.28
CA GLN A 113 0.56 12.79 9.03
C GLN A 113 -0.11 11.99 7.90
N PRO A 114 -1.40 12.22 7.61
CA PRO A 114 -1.99 11.76 6.36
C PRO A 114 -1.32 12.46 5.17
N TYR A 115 -1.11 11.71 4.10
CA TYR A 115 -0.57 12.25 2.85
C TYR A 115 -1.24 11.59 1.66
N GLY A 116 -1.34 12.32 0.55
CA GLY A 116 -1.82 11.82 -0.74
C GLY A 116 -0.69 11.82 -1.75
N ASP A 117 -0.73 10.89 -2.69
CA ASP A 117 0.16 10.83 -3.83
C ASP A 117 -0.65 10.92 -5.13
N SER A 118 -0.10 11.58 -6.14
CA SER A 118 -0.79 11.87 -7.39
C SER A 118 0.11 11.58 -8.58
N PRO A 119 -0.39 10.86 -9.61
CA PRO A 119 0.36 10.65 -10.83
C PRO A 119 0.42 11.89 -11.74
N LEU A 120 -0.13 13.02 -11.31
CA LEU A 120 -0.25 14.25 -12.10
C LEU A 120 0.79 15.31 -11.73
N ASP A 121 1.52 15.11 -10.65
CA ASP A 121 2.62 15.98 -10.24
C ASP A 121 3.99 15.36 -10.53
N SER A 122 5.05 16.06 -10.17
CA SER A 122 6.44 15.63 -10.40
C SER A 122 7.08 14.92 -9.20
N CYS A 123 6.32 14.67 -8.14
CA CYS A 123 6.81 14.10 -6.89
C CYS A 123 6.12 12.76 -6.61
N ASN A 124 6.84 11.66 -6.72
CA ASN A 124 6.35 10.34 -6.27
C ASN A 124 6.43 10.28 -4.75
N LEU A 125 5.48 10.93 -4.07
CA LEU A 125 5.54 11.16 -2.63
C LEU A 125 5.53 9.84 -1.84
N ALA A 126 4.69 8.90 -2.21
CA ALA A 126 4.59 7.61 -1.50
C ALA A 126 5.89 6.81 -1.59
N GLU A 127 6.50 6.74 -2.77
CA GLU A 127 7.81 6.12 -2.96
C GLU A 127 8.88 6.83 -2.14
N ASN A 128 8.92 8.18 -2.19
CA ASN A 128 9.86 8.99 -1.43
C ASN A 128 9.73 8.77 0.08
N VAL A 129 8.52 8.63 0.61
CA VAL A 129 8.28 8.28 2.03
C VAL A 129 8.90 6.93 2.37
N TYR A 130 8.70 5.90 1.53
CA TYR A 130 9.29 4.58 1.75
C TYR A 130 10.81 4.60 1.63
N MET A 131 11.35 5.32 0.66
CA MET A 131 12.80 5.53 0.50
C MET A 131 13.41 6.25 1.71
N GLN A 132 12.74 7.26 2.25
CA GLN A 132 13.18 7.97 3.45
C GLN A 132 13.24 7.03 4.67
N ILE A 133 12.22 6.18 4.85
CA ILE A 133 12.22 5.18 5.94
C ILE A 133 13.41 4.24 5.80
N LEU A 134 13.66 3.69 4.60
CA LEU A 134 14.79 2.79 4.34
C LEU A 134 16.14 3.46 4.56
N ASN A 135 16.30 4.71 4.12
CA ASN A 135 17.56 5.45 4.23
C ASN A 135 17.90 5.90 5.65
N HIS A 136 16.87 6.06 6.51
CA HIS A 136 17.07 6.47 7.92
C HIS A 136 17.06 5.29 8.90
N ALA A 137 16.67 4.10 8.45
CA ALA A 137 16.62 2.91 9.28
C ALA A 137 18.01 2.54 9.83
N ARG A 138 18.06 2.14 11.11
CA ARG A 138 19.28 1.73 11.80
C ARG A 138 19.22 0.29 12.29
N ASP A 139 18.08 -0.12 12.85
CA ASP A 139 17.90 -1.43 13.45
C ASP A 139 17.07 -2.35 12.55
N TYR A 140 15.90 -1.91 12.10
CA TYR A 140 15.03 -2.74 11.28
C TYR A 140 14.05 -1.96 10.40
N VAL A 141 13.62 -2.58 9.29
CA VAL A 141 12.45 -2.20 8.49
C VAL A 141 11.63 -3.45 8.17
N TYR A 142 10.36 -3.45 8.58
CA TYR A 142 9.42 -4.53 8.26
C TYR A 142 8.33 -4.01 7.32
N ILE A 143 8.05 -4.77 6.27
CA ILE A 143 7.19 -4.36 5.16
C ILE A 143 6.15 -5.45 4.89
N THR A 144 4.90 -5.05 4.65
CA THR A 144 3.90 -5.91 4.03
C THR A 144 3.41 -5.28 2.73
N THR A 145 3.31 -6.08 1.68
CA THR A 145 2.78 -5.63 0.39
C THR A 145 2.21 -6.80 -0.40
N PRO A 146 1.07 -6.65 -1.09
CA PRO A 146 0.53 -7.72 -1.96
C PRO A 146 1.37 -7.90 -3.22
N TYR A 147 1.98 -6.83 -3.71
CA TYR A 147 2.78 -6.83 -4.93
C TYR A 147 4.15 -6.22 -4.65
N LEU A 148 5.19 -6.90 -5.12
CA LEU A 148 6.59 -6.48 -5.00
C LEU A 148 7.16 -6.41 -6.42
N ILE A 149 6.90 -5.28 -7.09
CA ILE A 149 7.32 -5.02 -8.47
C ILE A 149 8.17 -3.75 -8.46
N LEU A 150 9.43 -3.94 -8.09
CA LEU A 150 10.36 -2.87 -7.75
C LEU A 150 10.92 -2.18 -9.00
N ASP A 151 11.01 -0.86 -8.92
CA ASP A 151 11.94 -0.10 -9.74
C ASP A 151 13.38 -0.26 -9.24
N ASN A 152 14.30 0.41 -9.88
CA ASN A 152 15.72 0.27 -9.55
C ASN A 152 16.08 0.99 -8.25
N GLU A 153 15.44 2.10 -7.96
CA GLU A 153 15.66 2.95 -6.80
C GLU A 153 15.24 2.22 -5.52
N MET A 154 14.02 1.72 -5.48
CA MET A 154 13.49 0.97 -4.34
C MET A 154 14.26 -0.34 -4.12
N LEU A 155 14.58 -1.08 -5.20
CA LEU A 155 15.37 -2.29 -5.12
C LEU A 155 16.76 -2.03 -4.53
N SER A 156 17.41 -0.96 -4.97
CA SER A 156 18.74 -0.57 -4.48
C SER A 156 18.67 -0.15 -3.01
N ALA A 157 17.65 0.63 -2.60
CA ALA A 157 17.49 1.04 -1.22
C ALA A 157 17.27 -0.15 -0.27
N LEU A 158 16.42 -1.11 -0.64
CA LEU A 158 16.20 -2.34 0.14
C LEU A 158 17.49 -3.15 0.29
N CYS A 159 18.23 -3.32 -0.80
CA CYS A 159 19.51 -4.04 -0.78
C CYS A 159 20.56 -3.32 0.08
N LEU A 160 20.70 -2.00 -0.06
CA LEU A 160 21.67 -1.21 0.68
C LEU A 160 21.35 -1.19 2.17
N ALA A 161 20.09 -1.03 2.57
CA ALA A 161 19.68 -1.10 3.96
C ALA A 161 20.08 -2.44 4.60
N ALA A 162 19.75 -3.57 3.94
CA ALA A 162 20.12 -4.90 4.43
C ALA A 162 21.65 -5.12 4.48
N GLN A 163 22.39 -4.68 3.46
CA GLN A 163 23.86 -4.77 3.43
C GLN A 163 24.53 -3.89 4.49
N SER A 164 23.86 -2.82 4.92
CA SER A 164 24.31 -1.94 5.99
C SER A 164 24.03 -2.50 7.40
N GLY A 165 23.41 -3.68 7.48
CA GLY A 165 23.13 -4.37 8.75
C GLY A 165 21.72 -4.15 9.30
N VAL A 166 20.85 -3.44 8.59
CA VAL A 166 19.43 -3.28 8.96
C VAL A 166 18.68 -4.61 8.74
N ASP A 167 17.89 -5.06 9.71
CA ASP A 167 17.01 -6.24 9.57
C ASP A 167 15.81 -5.89 8.69
N VAL A 168 15.94 -6.08 7.37
CA VAL A 168 14.89 -5.81 6.39
C VAL A 168 14.07 -7.07 6.17
N ARG A 169 12.76 -7.00 6.47
CA ARG A 169 11.81 -8.12 6.29
C ARG A 169 10.65 -7.70 5.41
N ILE A 170 10.29 -8.55 4.44
CA ILE A 170 9.17 -8.31 3.53
C ILE A 170 8.21 -9.50 3.59
N ILE A 171 6.92 -9.23 3.82
CA ILE A 171 5.86 -10.25 3.76
C ILE A 171 5.03 -10.02 2.48
N THR A 172 4.90 -11.07 1.67
CA THR A 172 4.11 -11.09 0.43
C THR A 172 3.10 -12.23 0.45
N PRO A 173 2.11 -12.28 -0.46
CA PRO A 173 1.16 -13.39 -0.54
C PRO A 173 1.83 -14.71 -0.95
N HIS A 174 1.39 -15.82 -0.34
CA HIS A 174 1.71 -17.17 -0.81
C HIS A 174 0.79 -17.60 -1.94
N VAL A 175 -0.52 -17.35 -1.79
CA VAL A 175 -1.54 -17.67 -2.80
C VAL A 175 -1.75 -16.42 -3.68
N PRO A 176 -1.52 -16.49 -5.00
CA PRO A 176 -1.67 -15.33 -5.87
C PRO A 176 -3.13 -15.03 -6.23
N ASP A 177 -3.46 -13.74 -6.37
CA ASP A 177 -4.67 -13.28 -7.07
C ASP A 177 -4.48 -13.29 -8.60
N LYS A 178 -3.26 -12.93 -9.05
CA LYS A 178 -2.81 -12.89 -10.45
C LYS A 178 -1.48 -13.63 -10.58
N TRP A 179 -1.49 -14.77 -11.27
CA TRP A 179 -0.32 -15.63 -11.40
C TRP A 179 0.91 -14.92 -12.01
N TYR A 180 0.71 -14.05 -13.01
CA TYR A 180 1.79 -13.34 -13.69
C TYR A 180 2.44 -12.28 -12.80
N VAL A 181 1.66 -11.54 -12.00
CA VAL A 181 2.15 -10.58 -11.00
C VAL A 181 2.99 -11.29 -9.94
N HIS A 182 2.52 -12.42 -9.47
CA HIS A 182 3.25 -13.24 -8.49
C HIS A 182 4.58 -13.78 -9.06
N MET A 183 4.60 -14.15 -10.34
CA MET A 183 5.84 -14.56 -11.03
C MET A 183 6.86 -13.40 -11.07
N VAL A 184 6.39 -12.18 -11.33
CA VAL A 184 7.25 -10.98 -11.30
C VAL A 184 7.74 -10.68 -9.90
N THR A 185 6.86 -10.66 -8.89
CA THR A 185 7.24 -10.53 -7.46
C THR A 185 8.38 -11.50 -7.11
N ARG A 186 8.21 -12.78 -7.41
CA ARG A 186 9.22 -13.80 -7.12
C ARG A 186 10.51 -13.66 -7.96
N SER A 187 10.52 -12.86 -9.01
CA SER A 187 11.75 -12.60 -9.80
C SER A 187 12.77 -11.74 -9.05
N TYR A 188 12.30 -10.90 -8.11
CA TYR A 188 13.16 -10.04 -7.28
C TYR A 188 13.78 -10.79 -6.09
N TYR A 189 13.21 -11.91 -5.65
CA TYR A 189 13.61 -12.62 -4.44
C TYR A 189 15.10 -12.99 -4.42
N GLN A 190 15.63 -13.48 -5.52
CA GLN A 190 17.05 -13.89 -5.56
C GLN A 190 17.99 -12.72 -5.25
N GLN A 191 17.72 -11.54 -5.80
CA GLN A 191 18.54 -10.35 -5.60
C GLN A 191 18.41 -9.83 -4.17
N LEU A 192 17.20 -9.70 -3.67
CA LEU A 192 16.90 -9.24 -2.30
C LEU A 192 17.53 -10.18 -1.25
N LEU A 193 17.28 -11.49 -1.36
CA LEU A 193 17.84 -12.49 -0.44
C LEU A 193 19.37 -12.52 -0.48
N SER A 194 19.98 -12.32 -1.67
CA SER A 194 21.45 -12.26 -1.80
C SER A 194 22.04 -11.01 -1.13
N ALA A 195 21.26 -9.95 -0.98
CA ALA A 195 21.66 -8.74 -0.27
C ALA A 195 21.42 -8.81 1.25
N GLY A 196 20.74 -9.86 1.74
CA GLY A 196 20.45 -10.04 3.17
C GLY A 196 19.01 -9.69 3.57
N VAL A 197 18.15 -9.25 2.64
CA VAL A 197 16.71 -9.05 2.90
C VAL A 197 16.05 -10.39 3.21
N ARG A 198 15.22 -10.45 4.23
CA ARG A 198 14.44 -11.64 4.58
C ARG A 198 13.04 -11.55 3.97
N ILE A 199 12.60 -12.61 3.31
CA ILE A 199 11.32 -12.66 2.62
C ILE A 199 10.45 -13.76 3.22
N PHE A 200 9.20 -13.41 3.50
CA PHE A 200 8.18 -14.29 4.06
C PHE A 200 6.96 -14.34 3.14
N GLU A 201 6.40 -15.52 2.92
CA GLU A 201 5.14 -15.67 2.19
C GLU A 201 4.01 -16.04 3.17
N TYR A 202 2.93 -15.27 3.14
CA TYR A 202 1.75 -15.46 3.98
C TYR A 202 0.99 -16.71 3.56
N THR A 203 1.21 -17.82 4.27
CA THR A 203 0.71 -19.16 3.88
C THR A 203 -0.80 -19.35 3.99
N PRO A 204 -1.54 -18.67 4.91
CA PRO A 204 -2.99 -18.85 4.97
C PRO A 204 -3.75 -18.36 3.73
N GLY A 205 -3.11 -17.50 2.90
CA GLY A 205 -3.79 -17.00 1.71
C GLY A 205 -3.13 -15.75 1.10
N PHE A 206 -3.92 -14.67 0.98
CA PHE A 206 -3.51 -13.43 0.34
C PHE A 206 -3.35 -12.31 1.36
N ILE A 207 -2.13 -11.80 1.54
CA ILE A 207 -1.90 -10.57 2.31
C ILE A 207 -2.03 -9.36 1.40
N HIS A 208 -2.96 -8.45 1.72
CA HIS A 208 -3.22 -7.23 0.98
C HIS A 208 -2.87 -5.96 1.77
N ALA A 209 -2.43 -6.10 3.02
CA ALA A 209 -1.96 -5.00 3.85
C ALA A 209 -0.73 -4.30 3.24
N LYS A 210 -0.70 -2.96 3.32
CA LYS A 210 0.42 -2.13 2.89
C LYS A 210 0.91 -1.36 4.10
N MET A 211 1.97 -1.87 4.71
CA MET A 211 2.54 -1.33 5.93
C MET A 211 4.06 -1.27 5.84
N PHE A 212 4.62 -0.21 6.37
CA PHE A 212 6.04 -0.06 6.67
C PHE A 212 6.19 0.29 8.16
N VAL A 213 7.18 -0.26 8.82
CA VAL A 213 7.56 0.13 10.17
C VAL A 213 9.07 0.06 10.33
N SER A 214 9.65 1.05 11.01
CA SER A 214 11.09 1.14 11.26
C SER A 214 11.40 1.62 12.68
N ASP A 215 12.38 0.97 13.32
CA ASP A 215 13.14 1.44 14.49
C ASP A 215 12.29 1.88 15.70
N ASN A 216 11.06 1.39 15.84
CA ASN A 216 10.08 1.84 16.83
C ASN A 216 9.77 3.37 16.76
N THR A 217 10.15 4.05 15.70
CA THR A 217 10.00 5.50 15.55
C THR A 217 9.01 5.88 14.48
N THR A 218 8.91 5.10 13.40
CA THR A 218 8.12 5.45 12.22
C THR A 218 7.30 4.26 11.75
N ALA A 219 6.05 4.50 11.39
CA ALA A 219 5.22 3.53 10.67
C ALA A 219 4.38 4.23 9.60
N VAL A 220 4.05 3.50 8.55
CA VAL A 220 3.11 3.93 7.50
C VAL A 220 2.08 2.83 7.29
N VAL A 221 0.82 3.22 7.20
CA VAL A 221 -0.30 2.37 6.77
C VAL A 221 -1.04 3.11 5.68
N GLY A 222 -1.32 2.45 4.55
CA GLY A 222 -1.96 3.14 3.43
C GLY A 222 -2.48 2.23 2.34
N THR A 223 -2.64 2.82 1.16
CA THR A 223 -3.15 2.15 -0.02
C THR A 223 -2.05 1.74 -0.99
N THR A 224 -0.84 2.31 -0.85
CA THR A 224 0.28 2.21 -1.80
C THR A 224 0.98 0.85 -1.72
N ASN A 225 0.91 0.07 -2.77
CA ASN A 225 1.73 -1.13 -2.94
C ASN A 225 3.19 -0.74 -3.26
N VAL A 226 4.09 -1.70 -3.09
CA VAL A 226 5.48 -1.55 -3.55
C VAL A 226 5.57 -2.02 -5.01
N ASP A 227 4.91 -1.27 -5.90
CA ASP A 227 4.86 -1.55 -7.34
C ASP A 227 4.79 -0.28 -8.20
N PHE A 228 5.17 -0.41 -9.48
CA PHE A 228 5.16 0.69 -10.44
C PHE A 228 3.80 1.36 -10.59
N ARG A 229 2.72 0.58 -10.52
CA ARG A 229 1.38 1.12 -10.71
C ARG A 229 0.99 2.06 -9.57
N SER A 230 1.30 1.69 -8.34
CA SER A 230 1.05 2.54 -7.18
C SER A 230 1.93 3.78 -7.17
N PHE A 231 3.21 3.66 -7.55
CA PHE A 231 4.14 4.80 -7.49
C PHE A 231 3.94 5.81 -8.64
N TYR A 232 3.47 5.38 -9.82
CA TYR A 232 3.50 6.23 -11.02
C TYR A 232 2.15 6.44 -11.71
N LEU A 233 1.12 5.65 -11.39
CA LEU A 233 -0.13 5.65 -12.16
C LEU A 233 -1.39 5.86 -11.33
N HIS A 234 -1.34 5.64 -10.02
CA HIS A 234 -2.50 5.74 -9.16
C HIS A 234 -2.47 6.97 -8.27
N PHE A 235 -3.67 7.49 -7.95
CA PHE A 235 -3.82 8.30 -6.76
C PHE A 235 -3.82 7.37 -5.56
N GLU A 236 -2.88 7.58 -4.66
CA GLU A 236 -2.71 6.78 -3.45
C GLU A 236 -2.79 7.67 -2.21
N CYS A 237 -2.94 7.07 -1.04
CA CYS A 237 -2.81 7.78 0.22
C CYS A 237 -2.20 6.89 1.30
N GLY A 238 -1.61 7.52 2.29
CA GLY A 238 -1.09 6.86 3.46
C GLY A 238 -1.20 7.73 4.70
N VAL A 239 -0.98 7.12 5.84
CA VAL A 239 -0.84 7.80 7.12
C VAL A 239 0.51 7.41 7.70
N ALA A 240 1.38 8.40 7.86
CA ALA A 240 2.65 8.25 8.55
C ALA A 240 2.47 8.57 10.03
N PHE A 241 3.05 7.74 10.87
CA PHE A 241 3.08 7.85 12.34
C PHE A 241 4.52 7.99 12.79
N TYR A 242 4.80 9.04 13.58
CA TYR A 242 6.13 9.27 14.12
C TYR A 242 6.08 9.33 15.64
N LEU A 243 6.92 8.55 16.31
CA LEU A 243 7.04 8.49 17.78
C LEU A 243 5.69 8.26 18.49
N SER A 244 4.77 7.61 17.79
CA SER A 244 3.40 7.32 18.25
C SER A 244 3.29 5.88 18.75
N PRO A 245 2.42 5.57 19.72
CA PRO A 245 2.10 4.20 20.10
C PRO A 245 1.61 3.31 18.96
N MET A 246 1.09 3.92 17.87
CA MET A 246 0.69 3.20 16.66
C MET A 246 1.86 2.48 15.99
N VAL A 247 3.09 3.03 16.09
CA VAL A 247 4.29 2.39 15.53
C VAL A 247 4.48 0.99 16.10
N ALA A 248 4.35 0.83 17.42
CA ALA A 248 4.43 -0.47 18.08
C ALA A 248 3.31 -1.42 17.66
N GLN A 249 2.07 -0.90 17.49
CA GLN A 249 0.93 -1.72 17.04
C GLN A 249 1.14 -2.26 15.62
N VAL A 250 1.63 -1.42 14.69
CA VAL A 250 1.95 -1.84 13.31
C VAL A 250 3.07 -2.88 13.33
N ARG A 251 4.15 -2.66 14.09
CA ARG A 251 5.24 -3.62 14.24
C ARG A 251 4.72 -4.97 14.75
N ASP A 252 3.94 -4.96 15.80
CA ASP A 252 3.46 -6.17 16.47
C ASP A 252 2.47 -6.94 15.57
N ASP A 253 1.63 -6.25 14.77
CA ASP A 253 0.77 -6.89 13.77
C ASP A 253 1.59 -7.57 12.66
N ILE A 254 2.66 -6.92 12.17
CA ILE A 254 3.56 -7.52 11.17
C ILE A 254 4.27 -8.74 11.75
N LEU A 255 4.82 -8.65 12.96
CA LEU A 255 5.51 -9.78 13.61
C LEU A 255 4.56 -10.94 13.90
N LYS A 256 3.34 -10.66 14.38
CA LYS A 256 2.30 -11.67 14.57
C LYS A 256 1.93 -12.36 13.25
N THR A 257 1.81 -11.59 12.18
CA THR A 257 1.55 -12.12 10.83
C THR A 257 2.72 -12.99 10.35
N GLN A 258 3.95 -12.55 10.57
CA GLN A 258 5.15 -13.29 10.19
C GLN A 258 5.22 -14.70 10.80
N ASN A 259 4.71 -14.89 12.03
CA ASN A 259 4.74 -16.19 12.72
C ASN A 259 3.95 -17.29 11.99
N ILE A 260 3.03 -16.94 11.09
CA ILE A 260 2.25 -17.87 10.28
C ILE A 260 2.65 -17.85 8.80
N CYS A 261 3.80 -17.25 8.48
CA CYS A 261 4.37 -17.19 7.15
C CYS A 261 5.45 -18.26 6.95
N GLU A 262 5.69 -18.63 5.71
CA GLU A 262 6.87 -19.42 5.32
C GLU A 262 8.04 -18.48 4.99
N GLU A 263 9.18 -18.65 5.65
CA GLU A 263 10.40 -17.92 5.28
C GLU A 263 11.00 -18.52 3.99
N ILE A 264 11.24 -17.67 3.01
CA ILE A 264 11.79 -18.07 1.72
C ILE A 264 13.31 -17.99 1.79
N THR A 265 13.97 -19.12 1.50
CA THR A 265 15.43 -19.21 1.50
C THR A 265 16.01 -19.02 0.10
N LEU A 266 17.26 -18.53 0.05
CA LEU A 266 18.00 -18.39 -1.21
C LEU A 266 18.17 -19.75 -1.93
N GLN A 267 18.32 -20.84 -1.16
CA GLN A 267 18.38 -22.20 -1.70
C GLN A 267 17.10 -22.58 -2.43
N LYS A 268 15.93 -22.31 -1.82
CA LYS A 268 14.61 -22.56 -2.43
C LYS A 268 14.45 -21.78 -3.74
N VAL A 269 14.89 -20.53 -3.79
CA VAL A 269 14.80 -19.69 -4.99
C VAL A 269 15.74 -20.19 -6.09
N ARG A 270 16.97 -20.60 -5.75
CA ARG A 270 17.95 -21.14 -6.70
C ARG A 270 17.56 -22.52 -7.26
N SER A 271 16.80 -23.32 -6.53
CA SER A 271 16.33 -24.64 -6.97
C SER A 271 15.20 -24.58 -8.00
N VAL A 272 14.64 -23.40 -8.28
CA VAL A 272 13.58 -23.22 -9.29
C VAL A 272 14.10 -23.58 -10.67
N ARG A 273 13.31 -24.39 -11.43
CA ARG A 273 13.66 -24.89 -12.77
C ARG A 273 13.99 -23.74 -13.74
N ALA A 274 15.01 -23.95 -14.59
CA ALA A 274 15.49 -22.94 -15.53
C ALA A 274 14.38 -22.30 -16.41
N PRO A 275 13.42 -23.04 -16.99
CA PRO A 275 12.34 -22.44 -17.78
C PRO A 275 11.50 -21.43 -16.99
N VAL A 276 11.21 -21.73 -15.70
CA VAL A 276 10.46 -20.83 -14.83
C VAL A 276 11.25 -19.56 -14.53
N ARG A 277 12.57 -19.67 -14.33
CA ARG A 277 13.43 -18.49 -14.13
C ARG A 277 13.46 -17.60 -15.37
N VAL A 278 13.58 -18.21 -16.57
CA VAL A 278 13.52 -17.47 -17.83
C VAL A 278 12.17 -16.75 -17.97
N LEU A 279 11.07 -17.44 -17.72
CA LEU A 279 9.74 -16.83 -17.78
C LEU A 279 9.60 -15.65 -16.79
N ARG A 280 10.10 -15.79 -15.55
CA ARG A 280 10.12 -14.69 -14.56
C ARG A 280 10.92 -13.49 -15.08
N SER A 281 12.09 -13.71 -15.68
CA SER A 281 12.92 -12.65 -16.24
C SER A 281 12.26 -11.96 -17.43
N LEU A 282 11.58 -12.70 -18.30
CA LEU A 282 10.81 -12.13 -19.40
C LEU A 282 9.64 -11.30 -18.90
N LEU A 283 8.85 -11.81 -17.94
CA LEU A 283 7.74 -11.06 -17.34
C LEU A 283 8.23 -9.79 -16.62
N ARG A 284 9.40 -9.86 -15.96
CA ARG A 284 9.99 -8.68 -15.30
C ARG A 284 10.32 -7.54 -16.27
N ALA A 285 10.63 -7.84 -17.54
CA ALA A 285 10.83 -6.78 -18.53
C ALA A 285 9.57 -5.96 -18.81
N PHE A 286 8.39 -6.50 -18.49
CA PHE A 286 7.09 -5.80 -18.57
C PHE A 286 6.62 -5.22 -17.24
N ALA A 287 7.44 -5.23 -16.19
CA ALA A 287 7.12 -4.72 -14.87
C ALA A 287 6.49 -3.30 -14.88
N PRO A 288 7.00 -2.33 -15.69
CA PRO A 288 6.41 -0.98 -15.74
C PRO A 288 4.97 -0.92 -16.31
N LEU A 289 4.49 -2.01 -16.90
CA LEU A 289 3.14 -2.12 -17.47
C LEU A 289 2.14 -2.83 -16.55
N MET A 290 2.59 -3.32 -15.40
CA MET A 290 1.82 -4.17 -14.47
C MET A 290 1.24 -3.41 -13.27
#